data_e0229d2c5317945235b9304693c03bf4
#
_entry.id   e0229d2c5317945235b9304693c03bf4
#
_cell.length_a   1.000
_cell.length_b   1.000
_cell.length_c   1.000
_cell.angle_alpha   90.00
_cell.angle_beta   90.00
_cell.angle_gamma   90.00
#
_symmetry.space_group_name_H-M   'P 1'
#
loop_
_entity.id
_entity.type
_entity.pdbx_description
1 polymer ?
#
loop_
_entity_poly.entity_id
_entity_poly.type
_entity_poly.pdbx_seq_one_letter_code
_entity_poly.pdbx_strand_id
1 'polypeptide(L)'
;INMIFASSPFVNADHVLQTYNRNPDKTNLSDFHLDSARSSLIKFCILYLPESNINVNLDALWNLDPELCASLCFALQSPRFIATDQAFSKRSTILQWFPEKLATIENLNNVPSSISHDVYMHCSYDVAENKHWVKKALNQVIRRHLLQGGWTDRDVTKLGERDGKPVMVVLLEHFHSSHSIYRTHSTSMIAARERFYLIGVGNDAVDEAGRAVFDEFHVLEGNNVVSKLDNLKDICEKSGAAIFYMPSIGMDLTAIFASNTRLAPVQVIALGHPATTHSDFIEYVIVEDDYVGSEKCFSEQLLRLPKDALPYVPSALAPQHVEYRLRENPEVVNIGIASTTMKLNPYFLAALKAIRDRANVKVHFHFALGQSSGVTHPYVERFIKSYLGNDATAYPHAPYDQY
;
A
#
# COMPACT_ATOMS: atom_id res chain seq x y z
N ILE A 1 10.81 15.65 -8.22
CA ILE A 1 12.18 15.85 -7.71
C ILE A 1 12.92 14.53 -7.71
N ASN A 2 12.43 13.48 -7.04
CA ASN A 2 13.09 12.15 -7.01
C ASN A 2 13.46 11.64 -8.41
N MET A 3 12.58 11.76 -9.39
CA MET A 3 12.83 11.34 -10.77
C MET A 3 13.97 12.12 -11.42
N ILE A 4 14.10 13.41 -11.14
CA ILE A 4 15.18 14.25 -11.67
C ILE A 4 16.52 13.78 -11.11
N PHE A 5 16.62 13.55 -9.81
CA PHE A 5 17.85 13.07 -9.19
C PHE A 5 18.18 11.62 -9.57
N ALA A 6 17.16 10.75 -9.69
CA ALA A 6 17.33 9.37 -10.12
C ALA A 6 17.92 9.26 -11.55
N SER A 7 17.62 10.20 -12.44
CA SER A 7 18.12 10.24 -13.81
C SER A 7 19.46 10.96 -13.98
N SER A 8 20.05 11.49 -12.88
CA SER A 8 21.31 12.23 -12.87
C SER A 8 22.40 11.47 -12.11
N PRO A 9 23.67 11.92 -12.14
CA PRO A 9 24.72 11.42 -11.26
C PRO A 9 24.41 11.64 -9.76
N PHE A 10 23.52 12.57 -9.44
CA PHE A 10 23.10 12.87 -8.09
C PHE A 10 21.85 12.08 -7.72
N VAL A 11 21.97 11.15 -6.79
CA VAL A 11 20.84 10.36 -6.30
C VAL A 11 19.98 11.13 -5.28
N ASN A 12 20.45 12.26 -4.77
CA ASN A 12 19.78 13.12 -3.78
C ASN A 12 20.15 14.59 -3.97
N ALA A 13 19.56 15.47 -3.16
CA ALA A 13 19.77 16.92 -3.18
C ALA A 13 20.71 17.41 -2.06
N ASP A 14 21.52 16.57 -1.46
CA ASP A 14 22.31 16.91 -0.27
C ASP A 14 23.23 18.13 -0.46
N HIS A 15 23.81 18.27 -1.66
CA HIS A 15 24.63 19.43 -2.00
C HIS A 15 23.85 20.77 -1.96
N VAL A 16 22.55 20.74 -2.29
CA VAL A 16 21.67 21.91 -2.15
C VAL A 16 21.25 22.07 -0.68
N LEU A 17 20.90 20.98 -0.01
CA LEU A 17 20.45 20.98 1.38
C LEU A 17 21.53 21.53 2.31
N GLN A 18 22.80 21.31 2.04
CA GLN A 18 23.92 21.90 2.81
C GLN A 18 23.90 23.43 2.85
N THR A 19 23.26 24.09 1.90
CA THR A 19 23.09 25.55 1.94
C THR A 19 22.18 26.02 3.09
N TYR A 20 21.30 25.15 3.59
CA TYR A 20 20.40 25.39 4.74
C TYR A 20 21.01 24.93 6.07
N ASN A 21 22.21 24.33 6.06
CA ASN A 21 22.90 23.95 7.28
C ASN A 21 23.47 25.18 7.99
N ARG A 22 23.08 25.38 9.24
CA ARG A 22 23.58 26.46 10.10
C ARG A 22 24.84 26.08 10.89
N ASN A 23 25.23 24.79 10.85
CA ASN A 23 26.50 24.39 11.45
C ASN A 23 27.68 25.05 10.68
N PRO A 24 28.63 25.67 11.38
CA PRO A 24 29.87 26.18 10.76
C PRO A 24 30.66 25.09 10.06
N ASP A 25 30.72 23.88 10.62
CA ASP A 25 31.31 22.72 9.98
C ASP A 25 30.27 22.01 9.10
N LYS A 26 30.31 22.35 7.81
CA LYS A 26 29.41 21.76 6.81
C LYS A 26 29.88 20.42 6.24
N THR A 27 31.02 19.93 6.70
CA THR A 27 31.57 18.63 6.21
C THR A 27 30.96 17.45 6.92
N ASN A 28 30.45 17.62 8.14
CA ASN A 28 29.80 16.57 8.92
C ASN A 28 28.28 16.54 8.64
N LEU A 29 27.84 15.62 7.80
CA LEU A 29 26.43 15.42 7.46
C LEU A 29 25.59 14.89 8.63
N SER A 30 26.22 14.29 9.63
CA SER A 30 25.52 13.80 10.82
C SER A 30 25.22 14.89 11.85
N ASP A 31 25.86 16.05 11.74
CA ASP A 31 25.65 17.22 12.59
C ASP A 31 25.01 18.37 11.81
N PHE A 32 23.85 18.10 11.23
CA PHE A 32 23.11 19.04 10.40
C PHE A 32 22.16 19.88 11.25
N HIS A 33 22.43 21.20 11.32
CA HIS A 33 21.61 22.15 12.06
C HIS A 33 20.64 22.87 11.12
N LEU A 34 19.35 22.53 11.24
CA LEU A 34 18.29 23.17 10.45
C LEU A 34 18.16 24.66 10.79
N ASP A 35 17.99 25.47 9.76
CA ASP A 35 17.52 26.86 9.90
C ASP A 35 16.05 26.84 10.34
N SER A 36 15.74 27.42 11.50
CA SER A 36 14.40 27.45 12.09
C SER A 36 13.40 28.35 11.36
N ALA A 37 13.86 29.20 10.41
CA ALA A 37 12.93 29.99 9.61
C ALA A 37 12.00 29.08 8.80
N ARG A 38 10.68 29.26 8.94
CA ARG A 38 9.67 28.37 8.32
C ARG A 38 9.87 28.20 6.81
N SER A 39 10.27 29.27 6.10
CA SER A 39 10.55 29.20 4.66
C SER A 39 11.73 28.29 4.33
N SER A 40 12.76 28.26 5.19
CA SER A 40 13.91 27.35 5.06
C SER A 40 13.53 25.90 5.38
N LEU A 41 12.72 25.69 6.41
CA LEU A 41 12.20 24.36 6.78
C LEU A 41 11.36 23.77 5.64
N ILE A 42 10.45 24.56 5.03
CA ILE A 42 9.64 24.11 3.90
C ILE A 42 10.54 23.71 2.71
N LYS A 43 11.49 24.55 2.33
CA LYS A 43 12.43 24.25 1.23
C LYS A 43 13.26 23.01 1.52
N PHE A 44 13.72 22.85 2.76
CA PHE A 44 14.42 21.66 3.21
C PHE A 44 13.54 20.42 3.02
N CYS A 45 12.30 20.42 3.54
CA CYS A 45 11.39 19.28 3.43
C CYS A 45 11.04 18.91 1.98
N ILE A 46 10.94 19.91 1.07
CA ILE A 46 10.69 19.67 -0.36
C ILE A 46 11.87 18.93 -1.02
N LEU A 47 13.10 19.25 -0.62
CA LEU A 47 14.32 18.74 -1.23
C LEU A 47 14.86 17.48 -0.53
N TYR A 48 14.42 17.21 0.70
CA TYR A 48 14.90 16.09 1.48
C TYR A 48 14.25 14.78 0.97
N LEU A 49 15.09 13.88 0.48
CA LEU A 49 14.68 12.62 -0.14
C LEU A 49 14.98 11.42 0.77
N PRO A 50 14.32 10.28 0.58
CA PRO A 50 14.69 9.06 1.29
C PRO A 50 16.18 8.71 1.17
N GLU A 51 16.79 8.96 0.01
CA GLU A 51 18.19 8.70 -0.32
C GLU A 51 19.18 9.75 0.21
N SER A 52 18.72 10.77 0.93
CA SER A 52 19.61 11.76 1.55
C SER A 52 20.52 11.12 2.59
N ASN A 53 21.80 11.50 2.59
CA ASN A 53 22.77 11.10 3.62
C ASN A 53 22.72 12.01 4.87
N ILE A 54 21.95 13.07 4.81
CA ILE A 54 21.77 13.98 5.94
C ILE A 54 20.90 13.31 6.99
N ASN A 55 21.37 13.26 8.22
CA ASN A 55 20.58 12.88 9.38
C ASN A 55 19.77 14.06 9.89
N VAL A 56 18.45 13.91 9.87
CA VAL A 56 17.52 14.90 10.44
C VAL A 56 17.07 14.42 11.81
N ASN A 57 17.23 15.30 12.80
CA ASN A 57 16.61 15.08 14.10
C ASN A 57 15.10 15.36 13.98
N LEU A 58 14.33 14.29 13.85
CA LEU A 58 12.86 14.38 13.67
C LEU A 58 12.18 14.95 14.91
N ASP A 59 12.67 14.70 16.13
CA ASP A 59 12.10 15.29 17.34
C ASP A 59 12.32 16.80 17.38
N ALA A 60 13.50 17.28 16.96
CA ALA A 60 13.75 18.71 16.85
C ALA A 60 12.84 19.38 15.80
N LEU A 61 12.66 18.74 14.63
CA LEU A 61 11.76 19.25 13.60
C LEU A 61 10.29 19.21 14.06
N TRP A 62 9.89 18.15 14.76
CA TRP A 62 8.55 18.04 15.36
C TRP A 62 8.25 19.16 16.34
N ASN A 63 9.20 19.47 17.21
CA ASN A 63 9.05 20.55 18.19
C ASN A 63 8.98 21.95 17.55
N LEU A 64 9.55 22.12 16.34
CA LEU A 64 9.47 23.38 15.58
C LEU A 64 8.15 23.51 14.82
N ASP A 65 7.75 22.48 14.10
CA ASP A 65 6.52 22.45 13.27
C ASP A 65 6.02 20.99 13.12
N PRO A 66 5.10 20.55 13.99
CA PRO A 66 4.60 19.16 13.96
C PRO A 66 3.95 18.77 12.64
N GLU A 67 3.17 19.69 12.03
CA GLU A 67 2.44 19.40 10.78
C GLU A 67 3.41 19.31 9.59
N LEU A 68 4.42 20.16 9.55
CA LEU A 68 5.46 20.08 8.53
C LEU A 68 6.29 18.80 8.68
N CYS A 69 6.64 18.43 9.92
CA CYS A 69 7.34 17.17 10.18
C CYS A 69 6.49 15.94 9.79
N ALA A 70 5.19 15.94 10.13
CA ALA A 70 4.27 14.91 9.68
C ALA A 70 4.21 14.85 8.15
N SER A 71 4.12 15.99 7.48
CA SER A 71 4.12 16.07 6.02
C SER A 71 5.40 15.50 5.39
N LEU A 72 6.55 15.78 5.99
CA LEU A 72 7.81 15.17 5.58
C LEU A 72 7.79 13.64 5.77
N CYS A 73 7.32 13.15 6.92
CA CYS A 73 7.21 11.72 7.16
C CYS A 73 6.28 11.03 6.16
N PHE A 74 5.14 11.63 5.81
CA PHE A 74 4.27 11.13 4.73
C PHE A 74 5.02 11.07 3.40
N ALA A 75 5.72 12.14 3.03
CA ALA A 75 6.47 12.20 1.77
C ALA A 75 7.59 11.16 1.71
N LEU A 76 8.26 10.85 2.82
CA LEU A 76 9.32 9.84 2.89
C LEU A 76 8.79 8.40 2.87
N GLN A 77 7.54 8.18 3.30
CA GLN A 77 6.87 6.88 3.30
C GLN A 77 6.15 6.56 1.97
N SER A 78 5.77 7.58 1.19
CA SER A 78 4.95 7.40 -0.02
C SER A 78 5.66 6.78 -1.23
N PRO A 79 7.00 6.85 -1.46
CA PRO A 79 7.62 6.27 -2.64
C PRO A 79 7.38 4.77 -2.74
N ARG A 80 6.96 4.31 -3.93
CA ARG A 80 6.76 2.88 -4.23
C ARG A 80 8.07 2.10 -4.28
N PHE A 81 9.15 2.76 -4.68
CA PHE A 81 10.46 2.16 -4.77
C PHE A 81 11.46 2.93 -3.92
N ILE A 82 12.25 2.20 -3.15
CA ILE A 82 13.31 2.71 -2.28
C ILE A 82 14.61 2.06 -2.75
N ALA A 83 15.53 2.87 -3.24
CA ALA A 83 16.63 2.43 -4.07
C ALA A 83 17.96 2.26 -3.33
N THR A 84 18.00 2.49 -2.03
CA THR A 84 19.23 2.35 -1.22
C THR A 84 18.94 1.75 0.13
N ASP A 85 19.92 1.06 0.71
CA ASP A 85 19.83 0.50 2.05
C ASP A 85 19.57 1.57 3.10
N GLN A 86 20.17 2.76 2.92
CA GLN A 86 19.96 3.89 3.81
C GLN A 86 18.54 4.42 3.76
N ALA A 87 17.96 4.55 2.57
CA ALA A 87 16.57 4.99 2.41
C ALA A 87 15.60 3.97 3.02
N PHE A 88 15.90 2.67 2.88
CA PHE A 88 15.11 1.62 3.50
C PHE A 88 15.19 1.68 5.03
N SER A 89 16.40 1.80 5.58
CA SER A 89 16.62 1.94 7.02
C SER A 89 15.91 3.19 7.58
N LYS A 90 15.95 4.31 6.86
CA LYS A 90 15.24 5.55 7.22
C LYS A 90 13.73 5.33 7.28
N ARG A 91 13.14 4.63 6.29
CA ARG A 91 11.71 4.26 6.32
C ARG A 91 11.39 3.45 7.57
N SER A 92 12.15 2.41 7.87
CA SER A 92 11.96 1.57 9.06
C SER A 92 12.02 2.39 10.35
N THR A 93 12.99 3.31 10.47
CA THR A 93 13.11 4.21 11.63
C THR A 93 11.87 5.12 11.76
N ILE A 94 11.38 5.68 10.66
CA ILE A 94 10.18 6.53 10.68
C ILE A 94 8.95 5.69 11.08
N LEU A 95 8.79 4.47 10.55
CA LEU A 95 7.67 3.59 10.90
C LEU A 95 7.62 3.23 12.40
N GLN A 96 8.75 3.25 13.09
CA GLN A 96 8.82 3.02 14.54
C GLN A 96 8.55 4.28 15.35
N TRP A 97 9.02 5.44 14.90
CA TRP A 97 8.94 6.71 15.61
C TRP A 97 7.62 7.47 15.35
N PHE A 98 7.16 7.48 14.11
CA PHE A 98 6.09 8.35 13.65
C PHE A 98 4.68 8.01 14.20
N PRO A 99 4.28 6.76 14.45
CA PRO A 99 2.92 6.44 14.89
C PRO A 99 2.48 7.20 16.14
N GLU A 100 3.32 7.29 17.17
CA GLU A 100 3.01 8.01 18.41
C GLU A 100 2.84 9.52 18.15
N LYS A 101 3.68 10.09 17.31
CA LYS A 101 3.61 11.50 16.92
C LYS A 101 2.38 11.78 16.06
N LEU A 102 2.14 10.96 15.04
CA LEU A 102 0.97 11.08 14.15
C LEU A 102 -0.33 11.03 14.95
N ALA A 103 -0.44 10.17 15.94
CA ALA A 103 -1.62 10.06 16.78
C ALA A 103 -1.98 11.38 17.50
N THR A 104 -1.05 12.31 17.68
CA THR A 104 -1.29 13.62 18.31
C THR A 104 -1.76 14.71 17.33
N ILE A 105 -1.68 14.49 16.02
CA ILE A 105 -2.19 15.43 15.00
C ILE A 105 -3.71 15.49 15.10
N GLU A 106 -4.25 16.68 15.17
CA GLU A 106 -5.71 16.86 15.38
C GLU A 106 -6.56 16.42 14.20
N ASN A 107 -6.14 16.78 12.99
CA ASN A 107 -6.86 16.48 11.75
C ASN A 107 -5.93 16.48 10.53
N LEU A 108 -6.50 16.27 9.33
CA LEU A 108 -5.76 16.16 8.08
C LEU A 108 -5.64 17.46 7.29
N ASN A 109 -6.05 18.62 7.82
CA ASN A 109 -6.13 19.87 7.05
C ASN A 109 -4.77 20.37 6.55
N ASN A 110 -3.73 20.19 7.36
CA ASN A 110 -2.38 20.71 7.08
C ASN A 110 -1.36 19.62 6.79
N VAL A 111 -1.81 18.38 6.56
CA VAL A 111 -0.96 17.26 6.13
C VAL A 111 -1.37 16.79 4.74
N PRO A 112 -0.47 16.19 3.94
CA PRO A 112 -0.77 15.79 2.57
C PRO A 112 -1.66 14.53 2.55
N SER A 113 -2.95 14.69 2.89
CA SER A 113 -3.93 13.59 2.97
C SER A 113 -4.04 12.80 1.68
N SER A 114 -3.79 13.41 0.51
CA SER A 114 -3.85 12.75 -0.79
C SER A 114 -2.85 11.61 -0.97
N ILE A 115 -1.75 11.58 -0.20
CA ILE A 115 -0.76 10.49 -0.22
C ILE A 115 -0.87 9.56 0.99
N SER A 116 -1.87 9.72 1.84
CA SER A 116 -2.04 8.86 3.02
C SER A 116 -2.30 7.40 2.65
N HIS A 117 -2.92 7.12 1.48
CA HIS A 117 -3.10 5.76 0.98
C HIS A 117 -1.76 5.09 0.64
N ASP A 118 -0.78 5.84 0.10
CA ASP A 118 0.57 5.31 -0.12
C ASP A 118 1.22 4.91 1.20
N VAL A 119 1.15 5.77 2.23
CA VAL A 119 1.69 5.48 3.57
C VAL A 119 1.00 4.27 4.17
N TYR A 120 -0.32 4.20 4.09
CA TYR A 120 -1.14 3.10 4.59
C TYR A 120 -0.79 1.76 3.92
N MET A 121 -0.55 1.75 2.61
CA MET A 121 -0.23 0.55 1.85
C MET A 121 1.26 0.18 1.96
N HIS A 122 2.16 1.15 1.76
CA HIS A 122 3.58 0.86 1.60
C HIS A 122 4.28 0.44 2.89
N CYS A 123 3.72 0.76 4.07
CA CYS A 123 4.25 0.25 5.34
C CYS A 123 4.31 -1.28 5.37
N SER A 124 3.42 -1.97 4.65
CA SER A 124 3.38 -3.43 4.59
C SER A 124 4.60 -4.05 3.92
N TYR A 125 5.35 -3.29 3.11
CA TYR A 125 6.57 -3.74 2.43
C TYR A 125 7.85 -3.53 3.25
N ASP A 126 7.73 -3.01 4.48
CA ASP A 126 8.81 -3.00 5.46
C ASP A 126 8.91 -4.36 6.17
N VAL A 127 10.05 -4.60 6.86
CA VAL A 127 10.30 -5.84 7.61
C VAL A 127 10.07 -5.70 9.12
N ALA A 128 9.88 -4.47 9.63
CA ALA A 128 9.66 -4.22 11.05
C ALA A 128 8.36 -4.88 11.54
N GLU A 129 8.36 -5.49 12.71
CA GLU A 129 7.18 -6.15 13.29
C GLU A 129 6.02 -5.18 13.51
N ASN A 130 6.31 -3.96 13.94
CA ASN A 130 5.34 -2.92 14.24
C ASN A 130 5.02 -2.00 13.05
N LYS A 131 5.40 -2.37 11.84
CA LYS A 131 5.24 -1.55 10.62
C LYS A 131 3.81 -1.05 10.37
N HIS A 132 2.81 -1.79 10.83
CA HIS A 132 1.39 -1.44 10.64
C HIS A 132 0.83 -0.47 11.70
N TRP A 133 1.58 -0.12 12.74
CA TRP A 133 1.09 0.82 13.76
C TRP A 133 0.84 2.22 13.20
N VAL A 134 1.50 2.59 12.13
CA VAL A 134 1.19 3.83 11.40
C VAL A 134 -0.25 3.87 10.91
N LYS A 135 -0.84 2.71 10.56
CA LYS A 135 -2.26 2.61 10.17
C LYS A 135 -3.17 2.96 11.34
N LYS A 136 -2.88 2.45 12.55
CA LYS A 136 -3.65 2.77 13.76
C LYS A 136 -3.67 4.28 14.01
N ALA A 137 -2.49 4.91 13.98
CA ALA A 137 -2.37 6.35 14.18
C ALA A 137 -3.11 7.15 13.10
N LEU A 138 -2.97 6.75 11.83
CA LEU A 138 -3.66 7.39 10.71
C LEU A 138 -5.19 7.25 10.83
N ASN A 139 -5.69 6.07 11.21
CA ASN A 139 -7.10 5.82 11.45
C ASN A 139 -7.67 6.77 12.53
N GLN A 140 -6.93 6.98 13.62
CA GLN A 140 -7.34 7.91 14.68
C GLN A 140 -7.43 9.36 14.18
N VAL A 141 -6.47 9.79 13.37
CA VAL A 141 -6.50 11.15 12.77
C VAL A 141 -7.66 11.28 11.79
N ILE A 142 -7.88 10.28 10.92
CA ILE A 142 -9.00 10.25 9.98
C ILE A 142 -10.32 10.33 10.74
N ARG A 143 -10.50 9.52 11.79
CA ARG A 143 -11.72 9.53 12.58
C ARG A 143 -11.99 10.89 13.23
N ARG A 144 -10.98 11.52 13.83
CA ARG A 144 -11.12 12.87 14.39
C ARG A 144 -11.48 13.89 13.32
N HIS A 145 -10.79 13.85 12.18
CA HIS A 145 -11.07 14.73 11.04
C HIS A 145 -12.51 14.62 10.55
N LEU A 146 -13.04 13.39 10.42
CA LEU A 146 -14.44 13.14 10.04
C LEU A 146 -15.42 13.71 11.06
N LEU A 147 -15.18 13.44 12.36
CA LEU A 147 -16.06 13.95 13.44
C LEU A 147 -16.06 15.48 13.52
N GLN A 148 -14.90 16.12 13.38
CA GLN A 148 -14.80 17.58 13.33
C GLN A 148 -15.50 18.16 12.09
N GLY A 149 -15.54 17.41 10.99
CA GLY A 149 -16.29 17.74 9.78
C GLY A 149 -17.80 17.50 9.86
N GLY A 150 -18.29 17.04 11.01
CA GLY A 150 -19.72 16.79 11.23
C GLY A 150 -20.20 15.38 10.82
N TRP A 151 -19.27 14.44 10.57
CA TRP A 151 -19.63 13.06 10.25
C TRP A 151 -20.43 12.41 11.38
N THR A 152 -21.49 11.71 11.01
CA THR A 152 -22.29 10.85 11.91
C THR A 152 -22.36 9.45 11.32
N ASP A 153 -22.12 8.45 12.16
CA ASP A 153 -22.26 7.06 11.74
C ASP A 153 -23.72 6.72 11.41
N ARG A 154 -23.90 5.68 10.62
CA ARG A 154 -25.22 5.15 10.28
C ARG A 154 -25.89 4.54 11.52
N ASP A 155 -27.21 4.65 11.60
CA ASP A 155 -28.04 3.85 12.52
C ASP A 155 -28.08 2.39 12.02
N VAL A 156 -27.22 1.56 12.58
CA VAL A 156 -27.05 0.17 12.16
C VAL A 156 -28.12 -0.79 12.70
N THR A 157 -29.09 -0.29 13.47
CA THR A 157 -30.23 -1.09 13.94
C THR A 157 -31.29 -1.30 12.86
N LYS A 158 -31.28 -0.47 11.81
CA LYS A 158 -32.20 -0.55 10.66
C LYS A 158 -31.62 -1.49 9.59
N LEU A 159 -32.07 -2.73 9.63
CA LEU A 159 -31.66 -3.75 8.65
C LEU A 159 -32.74 -3.93 7.59
N GLY A 160 -32.31 -4.27 6.38
CA GLY A 160 -33.16 -4.57 5.22
C GLY A 160 -32.89 -5.95 4.65
N GLU A 161 -33.86 -6.44 3.90
CA GLU A 161 -33.75 -7.64 3.10
C GLU A 161 -34.15 -7.35 1.65
N ARG A 162 -33.51 -8.03 0.72
CA ARG A 162 -33.91 -8.05 -0.69
C ARG A 162 -33.94 -9.50 -1.19
N ASP A 163 -35.00 -9.86 -1.87
CA ASP A 163 -35.24 -11.24 -2.34
C ASP A 163 -35.17 -12.28 -1.19
N GLY A 164 -35.60 -11.88 0.03
CA GLY A 164 -35.55 -12.73 1.23
C GLY A 164 -34.13 -12.97 1.78
N LYS A 165 -33.16 -12.15 1.39
CA LYS A 165 -31.76 -12.25 1.82
C LYS A 165 -31.31 -10.96 2.51
N PRO A 166 -30.49 -11.07 3.58
CA PRO A 166 -29.85 -9.90 4.16
C PRO A 166 -28.91 -9.23 3.15
N VAL A 167 -28.81 -7.89 3.22
CA VAL A 167 -28.00 -7.11 2.28
C VAL A 167 -26.54 -7.04 2.72
N MET A 168 -25.64 -7.33 1.79
CA MET A 168 -24.21 -7.09 1.92
C MET A 168 -23.79 -6.01 0.94
N VAL A 169 -23.29 -4.87 1.43
CA VAL A 169 -22.69 -3.82 0.60
C VAL A 169 -21.19 -4.05 0.50
N VAL A 170 -20.66 -4.07 -0.72
CA VAL A 170 -19.26 -4.36 -1.03
C VAL A 170 -18.60 -3.13 -1.63
N LEU A 171 -17.65 -2.52 -0.94
CA LEU A 171 -16.87 -1.40 -1.46
C LEU A 171 -15.63 -1.91 -2.20
N LEU A 172 -15.46 -1.44 -3.43
CA LEU A 172 -14.41 -1.88 -4.36
C LEU A 172 -13.43 -0.75 -4.63
N GLU A 173 -12.14 -1.00 -4.38
CA GLU A 173 -11.06 -0.07 -4.76
C GLU A 173 -10.72 -0.22 -6.25
N HIS A 174 -10.23 -1.39 -6.65
CA HIS A 174 -9.91 -1.79 -8.02
C HIS A 174 -10.52 -3.17 -8.28
N PHE A 175 -11.50 -3.23 -9.18
CA PHE A 175 -12.20 -4.48 -9.43
C PHE A 175 -12.64 -4.59 -10.91
N HIS A 176 -11.67 -4.84 -11.77
CA HIS A 176 -11.89 -5.15 -13.19
C HIS A 176 -11.26 -6.50 -13.53
N SER A 177 -11.71 -7.14 -14.59
CA SER A 177 -11.39 -8.53 -14.94
C SER A 177 -9.89 -8.88 -14.99
N SER A 178 -9.04 -7.90 -15.32
CA SER A 178 -7.58 -8.09 -15.33
C SER A 178 -6.91 -7.81 -13.97
N HIS A 179 -7.61 -7.23 -12.99
CA HIS A 179 -7.04 -6.90 -11.69
C HIS A 179 -6.98 -8.10 -10.75
N SER A 180 -5.95 -8.20 -9.93
CA SER A 180 -5.76 -9.31 -9.00
C SER A 180 -6.92 -9.50 -8.03
N ILE A 181 -7.52 -8.41 -7.52
CA ILE A 181 -8.65 -8.47 -6.57
C ILE A 181 -9.88 -9.15 -7.20
N TYR A 182 -10.22 -8.81 -8.45
CA TYR A 182 -11.27 -9.53 -9.17
C TYR A 182 -10.93 -11.01 -9.28
N ARG A 183 -9.70 -11.33 -9.70
CA ARG A 183 -9.25 -12.70 -9.98
C ARG A 183 -9.16 -13.58 -8.74
N THR A 184 -9.00 -12.99 -7.56
CA THR A 184 -8.94 -13.72 -6.28
C THR A 184 -10.27 -13.77 -5.53
N HIS A 185 -11.15 -12.78 -5.71
CA HIS A 185 -12.33 -12.64 -4.84
C HIS A 185 -13.68 -12.75 -5.58
N SER A 186 -13.72 -12.62 -6.93
CA SER A 186 -14.99 -12.64 -7.67
C SER A 186 -15.78 -13.94 -7.45
N THR A 187 -15.13 -15.09 -7.49
CA THR A 187 -15.79 -16.42 -7.37
C THR A 187 -16.43 -16.59 -5.99
N SER A 188 -15.76 -16.21 -4.91
CA SER A 188 -16.31 -16.30 -3.57
C SER A 188 -17.46 -15.33 -3.35
N MET A 189 -17.41 -14.13 -3.94
CA MET A 189 -18.53 -13.19 -3.91
C MET A 189 -19.73 -13.68 -4.71
N ILE A 190 -19.52 -14.28 -5.88
CA ILE A 190 -20.61 -14.94 -6.64
C ILE A 190 -21.27 -16.03 -5.79
N ALA A 191 -20.49 -16.86 -5.12
CA ALA A 191 -21.03 -17.90 -4.22
C ALA A 191 -21.78 -17.29 -3.02
N ALA A 192 -21.35 -16.17 -2.49
CA ALA A 192 -22.02 -15.49 -1.38
C ALA A 192 -23.45 -15.01 -1.73
N ARG A 193 -23.78 -14.84 -3.02
CA ARG A 193 -25.13 -14.50 -3.49
C ARG A 193 -26.18 -15.58 -3.16
N GLU A 194 -25.79 -16.77 -2.85
CA GLU A 194 -26.72 -17.79 -2.35
C GLU A 194 -27.35 -17.41 -1.02
N ARG A 195 -26.63 -16.66 -0.18
CA ARG A 195 -27.02 -16.30 1.18
C ARG A 195 -27.32 -14.82 1.38
N PHE A 196 -26.73 -13.94 0.57
CA PHE A 196 -26.80 -12.51 0.68
C PHE A 196 -27.27 -11.89 -0.63
N TYR A 197 -27.95 -10.75 -0.54
CA TYR A 197 -28.13 -9.85 -1.69
C TYR A 197 -26.91 -8.92 -1.74
N LEU A 198 -26.10 -9.01 -2.79
CA LEU A 198 -24.86 -8.27 -2.92
C LEU A 198 -25.06 -6.97 -3.69
N ILE A 199 -24.73 -5.85 -3.06
CA ILE A 199 -24.67 -4.53 -3.70
C ILE A 199 -23.21 -4.14 -3.84
N GLY A 200 -22.69 -4.12 -5.08
CA GLY A 200 -21.35 -3.62 -5.37
C GLY A 200 -21.34 -2.10 -5.45
N VAL A 201 -20.35 -1.46 -4.85
CA VAL A 201 -20.12 -0.02 -4.92
C VAL A 201 -18.65 0.22 -5.32
N GLY A 202 -18.42 0.91 -6.42
CA GLY A 202 -17.08 1.15 -6.95
C GLY A 202 -17.04 2.33 -7.90
N ASN A 203 -15.88 2.61 -8.47
CA ASN A 203 -15.71 3.66 -9.46
C ASN A 203 -16.05 3.16 -10.89
N ASP A 204 -16.00 4.06 -11.88
CA ASP A 204 -16.29 3.75 -13.28
C ASP A 204 -15.32 2.74 -13.92
N ALA A 205 -14.15 2.50 -13.32
CA ALA A 205 -13.18 1.53 -13.82
C ALA A 205 -13.59 0.07 -13.55
N VAL A 206 -14.66 -0.17 -12.76
CA VAL A 206 -15.24 -1.51 -12.61
C VAL A 206 -15.92 -1.88 -13.92
N ASP A 207 -15.35 -2.85 -14.64
CA ASP A 207 -15.83 -3.30 -15.95
C ASP A 207 -17.12 -4.13 -15.83
N GLU A 208 -17.71 -4.50 -16.97
CA GLU A 208 -18.94 -5.27 -17.03
C GLU A 208 -18.81 -6.62 -16.29
N ALA A 209 -17.67 -7.30 -16.42
CA ALA A 209 -17.40 -8.54 -15.72
C ALA A 209 -17.34 -8.34 -14.19
N GLY A 210 -16.75 -7.24 -13.74
CA GLY A 210 -16.73 -6.86 -12.34
C GLY A 210 -18.12 -6.56 -11.79
N ARG A 211 -18.93 -5.81 -12.53
CA ARG A 211 -20.32 -5.47 -12.15
C ARG A 211 -21.23 -6.70 -12.10
N ALA A 212 -21.06 -7.67 -13.00
CA ALA A 212 -21.85 -8.88 -13.07
C ALA A 212 -21.70 -9.81 -11.85
N VAL A 213 -20.69 -9.60 -11.00
CA VAL A 213 -20.50 -10.33 -9.74
C VAL A 213 -21.63 -10.03 -8.75
N PHE A 214 -22.26 -8.87 -8.82
CA PHE A 214 -23.23 -8.34 -7.87
C PHE A 214 -24.68 -8.49 -8.37
N ASP A 215 -25.63 -8.49 -7.45
CA ASP A 215 -27.06 -8.44 -7.79
C ASP A 215 -27.45 -7.01 -8.20
N GLU A 216 -26.79 -6.00 -7.62
CA GLU A 216 -26.96 -4.59 -7.91
C GLU A 216 -25.59 -3.90 -7.86
N PHE A 217 -25.35 -2.90 -8.72
CA PHE A 217 -24.09 -2.16 -8.74
C PHE A 217 -24.34 -0.64 -8.80
N HIS A 218 -23.64 0.09 -7.92
CA HIS A 218 -23.65 1.55 -7.91
C HIS A 218 -22.27 2.11 -8.22
N VAL A 219 -22.22 3.12 -9.08
CA VAL A 219 -21.03 3.96 -9.22
C VAL A 219 -20.98 4.91 -8.03
N LEU A 220 -19.83 4.96 -7.36
CA LEU A 220 -19.63 5.81 -6.21
C LEU A 220 -19.55 7.27 -6.62
N GLU A 221 -20.52 8.05 -6.20
CA GLU A 221 -20.64 9.46 -6.54
C GLU A 221 -19.98 10.37 -5.51
N GLY A 222 -19.36 11.46 -5.98
CA GLY A 222 -18.75 12.49 -5.13
C GLY A 222 -17.45 13.04 -5.70
N ASN A 223 -17.20 14.32 -5.44
CA ASN A 223 -16.02 15.04 -5.93
C ASN A 223 -14.82 14.98 -4.98
N ASN A 224 -15.03 14.52 -3.76
CA ASN A 224 -14.00 14.34 -2.74
C ASN A 224 -14.34 13.13 -1.86
N VAL A 225 -13.41 12.76 -0.98
CA VAL A 225 -13.57 11.57 -0.13
C VAL A 225 -14.80 11.65 0.77
N VAL A 226 -15.07 12.81 1.36
CA VAL A 226 -16.21 12.97 2.29
C VAL A 226 -17.53 12.81 1.54
N SER A 227 -17.70 13.46 0.38
CA SER A 227 -18.91 13.31 -0.44
C SER A 227 -19.13 11.88 -0.96
N LYS A 228 -18.05 11.15 -1.25
CA LYS A 228 -18.12 9.72 -1.58
C LYS A 228 -18.57 8.88 -0.38
N LEU A 229 -18.10 9.21 0.83
CA LEU A 229 -18.54 8.54 2.05
C LEU A 229 -20.02 8.81 2.35
N ASP A 230 -20.49 10.03 2.14
CA ASP A 230 -21.92 10.36 2.28
C ASP A 230 -22.77 9.55 1.30
N ASN A 231 -22.36 9.45 0.05
CA ASN A 231 -23.03 8.61 -0.94
C ASN A 231 -23.02 7.12 -0.55
N LEU A 232 -21.88 6.59 -0.07
CA LEU A 232 -21.76 5.22 0.40
C LEU A 232 -22.65 4.96 1.62
N LYS A 233 -22.68 5.89 2.57
CA LYS A 233 -23.56 5.82 3.75
C LYS A 233 -25.03 5.78 3.32
N ASP A 234 -25.44 6.64 2.40
CA ASP A 234 -26.79 6.66 1.84
C ASP A 234 -27.19 5.32 1.21
N ILE A 235 -26.28 4.69 0.45
CA ILE A 235 -26.51 3.35 -0.13
C ILE A 235 -26.71 2.33 0.99
N CYS A 236 -25.86 2.33 2.04
CA CYS A 236 -25.97 1.43 3.16
C CYS A 236 -27.25 1.65 3.98
N GLU A 237 -27.70 2.91 4.15
CA GLU A 237 -28.94 3.25 4.85
C GLU A 237 -30.18 2.80 4.08
N LYS A 238 -30.27 3.15 2.79
CA LYS A 238 -31.40 2.83 1.91
C LYS A 238 -31.57 1.32 1.69
N SER A 239 -30.47 0.59 1.63
CA SER A 239 -30.47 -0.87 1.48
C SER A 239 -30.67 -1.63 2.79
N GLY A 240 -30.47 -0.97 3.94
CA GLY A 240 -30.47 -1.64 5.24
C GLY A 240 -29.33 -2.62 5.42
N ALA A 241 -28.12 -2.29 4.92
CA ALA A 241 -26.97 -3.18 4.91
C ALA A 241 -26.71 -3.85 6.26
N ALA A 242 -26.71 -5.18 6.28
CA ALA A 242 -26.37 -6.01 7.43
C ALA A 242 -24.86 -6.24 7.53
N ILE A 243 -24.18 -6.30 6.37
CA ILE A 243 -22.73 -6.48 6.27
C ILE A 243 -22.16 -5.41 5.35
N PHE A 244 -21.05 -4.81 5.76
CA PHE A 244 -20.19 -3.99 4.91
C PHE A 244 -18.87 -4.73 4.67
N TYR A 245 -18.55 -5.01 3.42
CA TYR A 245 -17.40 -5.83 3.05
C TYR A 245 -16.45 -5.07 2.12
N MET A 246 -15.16 -5.17 2.38
CA MET A 246 -14.09 -4.67 1.53
C MET A 246 -13.13 -5.82 1.18
N PRO A 247 -13.09 -6.31 -0.07
CA PRO A 247 -12.17 -7.38 -0.47
C PRO A 247 -10.70 -6.93 -0.41
N SER A 248 -10.46 -5.63 -0.47
CA SER A 248 -9.14 -5.01 -0.27
C SER A 248 -9.29 -3.63 0.37
N ILE A 249 -8.23 -3.17 1.01
CA ILE A 249 -8.13 -1.82 1.60
C ILE A 249 -6.70 -1.31 1.52
N GLY A 250 -6.52 -0.05 1.13
CA GLY A 250 -5.23 0.65 1.15
C GLY A 250 -4.79 1.21 -0.20
N MET A 251 -5.50 0.91 -1.29
CA MET A 251 -5.19 1.43 -2.62
C MET A 251 -6.00 2.67 -2.99
N ASP A 252 -7.11 2.95 -2.27
CA ASP A 252 -7.97 4.11 -2.45
C ASP A 252 -8.28 4.78 -1.12
N LEU A 253 -8.28 6.12 -1.12
CA LEU A 253 -8.58 6.91 0.09
C LEU A 253 -9.98 6.65 0.63
N THR A 254 -10.96 6.43 -0.23
CA THR A 254 -12.35 6.23 0.19
C THR A 254 -12.48 4.97 1.03
N ALA A 255 -11.80 3.87 0.65
CA ALA A 255 -11.81 2.63 1.43
C ALA A 255 -11.15 2.82 2.81
N ILE A 256 -10.02 3.55 2.88
CA ILE A 256 -9.34 3.85 4.13
C ILE A 256 -10.22 4.71 5.05
N PHE A 257 -10.90 5.73 4.50
CA PHE A 257 -11.80 6.56 5.27
C PHE A 257 -13.05 5.79 5.71
N ALA A 258 -13.65 4.98 4.82
CA ALA A 258 -14.80 4.13 5.11
C ALA A 258 -14.51 3.13 6.24
N SER A 259 -13.29 2.59 6.30
CA SER A 259 -12.88 1.70 7.40
C SER A 259 -12.84 2.38 8.77
N ASN A 260 -12.99 3.70 8.84
CA ASN A 260 -13.03 4.48 10.08
C ASN A 260 -14.46 5.02 10.40
N THR A 261 -15.47 4.40 9.80
CA THR A 261 -16.88 4.77 9.98
C THR A 261 -17.72 3.52 10.21
N ARG A 262 -18.89 3.68 10.87
CA ARG A 262 -19.85 2.58 11.02
C ARG A 262 -20.92 2.66 9.93
N LEU A 263 -20.89 1.72 8.99
CA LEU A 263 -21.79 1.62 7.85
C LEU A 263 -22.72 0.40 7.92
N ALA A 264 -22.33 -0.63 8.66
CA ALA A 264 -23.13 -1.81 8.93
C ALA A 264 -22.82 -2.36 10.33
N PRO A 265 -23.70 -3.19 10.94
CA PRO A 265 -23.43 -3.81 12.24
C PRO A 265 -22.20 -4.74 12.20
N VAL A 266 -21.92 -5.36 11.05
CA VAL A 266 -20.74 -6.22 10.84
C VAL A 266 -19.95 -5.67 9.67
N GLN A 267 -18.67 -5.38 9.90
CA GLN A 267 -17.75 -4.87 8.87
C GLN A 267 -16.56 -5.81 8.72
N VAL A 268 -16.28 -6.19 7.49
CA VAL A 268 -15.38 -7.29 7.14
C VAL A 268 -14.42 -6.85 6.05
N ILE A 269 -13.18 -7.29 6.14
CA ILE A 269 -12.20 -7.17 5.05
C ILE A 269 -11.75 -8.56 4.59
N ALA A 270 -11.11 -8.61 3.43
CA ALA A 270 -10.32 -9.77 3.01
C ALA A 270 -8.89 -9.35 2.64
N LEU A 271 -8.02 -10.34 2.41
CA LEU A 271 -6.60 -10.12 2.16
C LEU A 271 -6.28 -9.79 0.69
N GLY A 272 -7.08 -8.98 0.03
CA GLY A 272 -6.71 -8.41 -1.27
C GLY A 272 -5.42 -7.57 -1.18
N HIS A 273 -5.25 -6.85 -0.06
CA HIS A 273 -3.96 -6.37 0.43
C HIS A 273 -3.66 -7.09 1.76
N PRO A 274 -2.65 -7.97 1.81
CA PRO A 274 -2.46 -8.91 2.92
C PRO A 274 -1.87 -8.24 4.17
N ALA A 275 -2.68 -7.46 4.86
CA ALA A 275 -2.28 -6.77 6.08
C ALA A 275 -3.48 -6.36 6.95
N THR A 276 -3.29 -6.36 8.26
CA THR A 276 -4.23 -5.80 9.22
C THR A 276 -4.55 -4.32 8.94
N THR A 277 -5.74 -3.87 9.27
CA THR A 277 -6.16 -2.46 9.15
C THR A 277 -5.86 -1.62 10.39
N HIS A 278 -5.82 -2.23 11.57
CA HIS A 278 -5.83 -1.54 12.86
C HIS A 278 -7.00 -0.55 13.02
N SER A 279 -8.12 -0.82 12.35
CA SER A 279 -9.33 -0.02 12.51
C SER A 279 -10.18 -0.55 13.67
N ASP A 280 -10.75 0.37 14.46
CA ASP A 280 -11.71 0.05 15.55
C ASP A 280 -13.12 -0.28 14.99
N PHE A 281 -13.32 -0.17 13.68
CA PHE A 281 -14.62 -0.36 13.02
C PHE A 281 -14.69 -1.64 12.17
N ILE A 282 -13.60 -2.39 12.05
CA ILE A 282 -13.54 -3.63 11.30
C ILE A 282 -13.44 -4.80 12.28
N GLU A 283 -14.46 -5.65 12.28
CA GLU A 283 -14.54 -6.79 13.22
C GLU A 283 -13.74 -7.99 12.71
N TYR A 284 -13.82 -8.27 11.39
CA TYR A 284 -13.31 -9.53 10.85
C TYR A 284 -12.43 -9.34 9.63
N VAL A 285 -11.44 -10.23 9.51
CA VAL A 285 -10.70 -10.46 8.26
C VAL A 285 -10.94 -11.88 7.76
N ILE A 286 -11.35 -11.99 6.49
CA ILE A 286 -11.50 -13.27 5.81
C ILE A 286 -10.14 -13.68 5.23
N VAL A 287 -9.66 -14.85 5.59
CA VAL A 287 -8.35 -15.37 5.19
C VAL A 287 -8.38 -16.88 5.06
N GLU A 288 -7.68 -17.44 4.09
CA GLU A 288 -7.44 -18.89 4.01
C GLU A 288 -6.48 -19.31 5.13
N ASP A 289 -6.74 -20.45 5.75
CA ASP A 289 -6.05 -20.93 6.94
C ASP A 289 -4.54 -21.11 6.72
N ASP A 290 -4.13 -21.53 5.54
CA ASP A 290 -2.73 -21.75 5.18
C ASP A 290 -1.95 -20.45 4.87
N TYR A 291 -2.61 -19.30 4.77
CA TYR A 291 -1.94 -17.98 4.68
C TYR A 291 -1.68 -17.36 6.06
N VAL A 292 -2.20 -17.92 7.14
CA VAL A 292 -2.03 -17.36 8.49
C VAL A 292 -0.75 -17.88 9.11
N GLY A 293 0.27 -17.00 9.23
CA GLY A 293 1.48 -17.31 9.99
C GLY A 293 1.27 -17.14 11.50
N SER A 294 0.81 -15.97 11.91
CA SER A 294 0.51 -15.64 13.30
C SER A 294 -0.74 -14.78 13.41
N GLU A 295 -1.68 -15.16 14.27
CA GLU A 295 -2.88 -14.35 14.57
C GLU A 295 -2.52 -12.98 15.17
N LYS A 296 -1.40 -12.89 15.87
CA LYS A 296 -0.92 -11.63 16.48
C LYS A 296 -0.61 -10.53 15.46
N CYS A 297 -0.50 -10.88 14.16
CA CYS A 297 -0.29 -9.91 13.09
C CYS A 297 -1.58 -9.17 12.71
N PHE A 298 -2.73 -9.57 13.22
CA PHE A 298 -4.03 -8.98 12.92
C PHE A 298 -4.64 -8.33 14.16
N SER A 299 -5.27 -7.19 13.98
CA SER A 299 -6.10 -6.54 14.99
C SER A 299 -7.55 -7.03 14.96
N GLU A 300 -7.96 -7.57 13.83
CA GLU A 300 -9.28 -8.10 13.56
C GLU A 300 -9.38 -9.58 13.99
N GLN A 301 -10.60 -10.07 14.19
CA GLN A 301 -10.86 -11.50 14.35
C GLN A 301 -10.74 -12.22 13.00
N LEU A 302 -10.09 -13.38 12.98
CA LEU A 302 -9.91 -14.15 11.75
C LEU A 302 -11.17 -14.99 11.45
N LEU A 303 -11.76 -14.79 10.28
CA LEU A 303 -12.69 -15.74 9.66
C LEU A 303 -11.88 -16.64 8.72
N ARG A 304 -11.44 -17.77 9.27
CA ARG A 304 -10.58 -18.72 8.55
C ARG A 304 -11.39 -19.52 7.56
N LEU A 305 -11.00 -19.45 6.31
CA LEU A 305 -11.53 -20.28 5.24
C LEU A 305 -10.69 -21.54 5.10
N PRO A 306 -11.27 -22.65 4.61
CA PRO A 306 -10.51 -23.81 4.20
C PRO A 306 -9.47 -23.43 3.14
N LYS A 307 -8.42 -24.25 3.02
CA LYS A 307 -7.46 -24.14 1.92
C LYS A 307 -8.17 -24.13 0.57
N ASP A 308 -7.68 -23.32 -0.35
CA ASP A 308 -8.22 -23.14 -1.72
C ASP A 308 -9.69 -22.64 -1.77
N ALA A 309 -10.18 -22.00 -0.71
CA ALA A 309 -11.53 -21.44 -0.66
C ALA A 309 -11.69 -20.13 -1.45
N LEU A 310 -10.59 -19.50 -1.83
CA LEU A 310 -10.55 -18.32 -2.71
C LEU A 310 -9.91 -18.71 -4.06
N PRO A 311 -10.62 -19.45 -4.93
CA PRO A 311 -10.05 -19.95 -6.17
C PRO A 311 -9.68 -18.80 -7.10
N TYR A 312 -8.44 -18.85 -7.59
CA TYR A 312 -7.88 -17.85 -8.46
C TYR A 312 -8.38 -17.97 -9.90
N VAL A 313 -8.95 -16.90 -10.44
CA VAL A 313 -9.34 -16.83 -11.85
C VAL A 313 -8.11 -16.47 -12.70
N PRO A 314 -7.68 -17.34 -13.66
CA PRO A 314 -6.58 -17.02 -14.55
C PRO A 314 -6.81 -15.72 -15.33
N SER A 315 -5.73 -15.01 -15.68
CA SER A 315 -5.84 -13.87 -16.58
C SER A 315 -6.36 -14.32 -17.95
N ALA A 316 -7.24 -13.54 -18.55
CA ALA A 316 -7.67 -13.76 -19.93
C ALA A 316 -6.49 -13.70 -20.94
N LEU A 317 -5.38 -13.07 -20.56
CA LEU A 317 -4.16 -12.99 -21.36
C LEU A 317 -3.20 -14.18 -21.10
N ALA A 318 -3.53 -15.07 -20.16
CA ALA A 318 -2.69 -16.24 -19.89
C ALA A 318 -2.74 -17.21 -21.08
N PRO A 319 -1.60 -17.77 -21.52
CA PRO A 319 -1.58 -18.75 -22.58
C PRO A 319 -2.36 -20.00 -22.14
N GLN A 320 -3.19 -20.54 -23.01
CA GLN A 320 -3.98 -21.74 -22.74
C GLN A 320 -3.11 -23.00 -22.60
N HIS A 321 -1.96 -23.01 -23.26
CA HIS A 321 -0.99 -24.10 -23.19
C HIS A 321 0.40 -23.54 -22.91
N VAL A 322 1.05 -24.07 -21.89
CA VAL A 322 2.44 -23.79 -21.56
C VAL A 322 3.25 -25.05 -21.79
N GLU A 323 4.18 -25.03 -22.74
CA GLU A 323 5.16 -26.09 -22.90
C GLU A 323 6.25 -25.97 -21.84
N TYR A 324 6.28 -26.91 -20.91
CA TYR A 324 7.35 -27.01 -19.92
C TYR A 324 8.57 -27.71 -20.56
N ARG A 325 9.68 -26.99 -20.68
CA ARG A 325 10.95 -27.54 -21.10
C ARG A 325 11.85 -27.70 -19.88
N LEU A 326 11.91 -28.90 -19.35
CA LEU A 326 12.90 -29.24 -18.32
C LEU A 326 14.28 -29.37 -18.99
N ARG A 327 15.26 -28.65 -18.44
CA ARG A 327 16.65 -28.77 -18.86
C ARG A 327 17.38 -29.67 -17.88
N GLU A 328 17.96 -30.75 -18.39
CA GLU A 328 18.85 -31.60 -17.60
C GLU A 328 20.23 -30.97 -17.52
N ASN A 329 20.78 -30.81 -16.31
CA ASN A 329 22.11 -30.27 -16.01
C ASN A 329 22.44 -28.94 -16.76
N PRO A 330 21.69 -27.86 -16.55
CA PRO A 330 21.96 -26.60 -17.22
C PRO A 330 23.30 -26.01 -16.74
N GLU A 331 24.08 -25.44 -17.65
CA GLU A 331 25.32 -24.69 -17.32
C GLU A 331 24.99 -23.43 -16.49
N VAL A 332 23.83 -22.84 -16.73
CA VAL A 332 23.32 -21.68 -16.01
C VAL A 332 21.87 -21.94 -15.61
N VAL A 333 21.59 -21.82 -14.33
CA VAL A 333 20.22 -21.84 -13.79
C VAL A 333 19.65 -20.42 -13.87
N ASN A 334 18.61 -20.24 -14.68
CA ASN A 334 17.90 -18.98 -14.81
C ASN A 334 16.74 -18.92 -13.82
N ILE A 335 16.70 -17.90 -12.97
CA ILE A 335 15.64 -17.67 -11.98
C ILE A 335 14.85 -16.43 -12.38
N GLY A 336 13.58 -16.61 -12.71
CA GLY A 336 12.65 -15.52 -12.99
C GLY A 336 12.09 -14.91 -11.71
N ILE A 337 12.07 -13.58 -11.63
CA ILE A 337 11.48 -12.80 -10.53
C ILE A 337 10.45 -11.86 -11.14
N ALA A 338 9.18 -12.28 -11.09
CA ALA A 338 8.04 -11.47 -11.50
C ALA A 338 7.51 -10.70 -10.28
N SER A 339 7.70 -9.38 -10.26
CA SER A 339 7.36 -8.56 -9.09
C SER A 339 7.06 -7.11 -9.49
N THR A 340 6.48 -6.35 -8.55
CA THR A 340 6.46 -4.89 -8.63
C THR A 340 7.67 -4.29 -7.90
N THR A 341 8.07 -3.08 -8.28
CA THR A 341 9.25 -2.41 -7.69
C THR A 341 9.14 -2.23 -6.17
N MET A 342 7.94 -2.05 -5.62
CA MET A 342 7.74 -1.87 -4.18
C MET A 342 8.05 -3.12 -3.34
N LYS A 343 8.16 -4.29 -3.95
CA LYS A 343 8.54 -5.54 -3.27
C LYS A 343 10.05 -5.78 -3.24
N LEU A 344 10.83 -4.97 -3.98
CA LEU A 344 12.27 -5.03 -3.92
C LEU A 344 12.76 -4.31 -2.65
N ASN A 345 13.45 -5.05 -1.81
CA ASN A 345 14.07 -4.50 -0.61
C ASN A 345 15.46 -5.10 -0.39
N PRO A 346 16.32 -4.48 0.45
CA PRO A 346 17.68 -4.95 0.72
C PRO A 346 17.76 -6.41 1.17
N TYR A 347 16.84 -6.86 2.03
CA TYR A 347 16.84 -8.23 2.57
C TYR A 347 16.54 -9.27 1.48
N PHE A 348 15.59 -8.97 0.59
CA PHE A 348 15.28 -9.84 -0.54
C PHE A 348 16.48 -9.96 -1.48
N LEU A 349 17.11 -8.83 -1.84
CA LEU A 349 18.30 -8.85 -2.71
C LEU A 349 19.50 -9.55 -2.04
N ALA A 350 19.68 -9.37 -0.73
CA ALA A 350 20.70 -10.09 0.04
C ALA A 350 20.43 -11.60 0.05
N ALA A 351 19.17 -12.03 0.16
CA ALA A 351 18.80 -13.45 0.07
C ALA A 351 19.13 -14.03 -1.33
N LEU A 352 18.82 -13.31 -2.41
CA LEU A 352 19.18 -13.73 -3.77
C LEU A 352 20.70 -13.81 -3.95
N LYS A 353 21.45 -12.84 -3.40
CA LYS A 353 22.90 -12.88 -3.36
C LYS A 353 23.41 -14.13 -2.62
N ALA A 354 22.84 -14.47 -1.47
CA ALA A 354 23.22 -15.65 -0.71
C ALA A 354 22.88 -16.95 -1.48
N ILE A 355 21.80 -17.01 -2.23
CA ILE A 355 21.47 -18.13 -3.12
C ILE A 355 22.57 -18.29 -4.18
N ARG A 356 22.90 -17.21 -4.88
CA ARG A 356 23.96 -17.21 -5.90
C ARG A 356 25.30 -17.68 -5.33
N ASP A 357 25.71 -17.12 -4.18
CA ASP A 357 27.01 -17.37 -3.59
C ASP A 357 27.16 -18.80 -3.03
N ARG A 358 26.03 -19.50 -2.76
CA ARG A 358 26.01 -20.88 -2.24
C ARG A 358 25.70 -21.92 -3.33
N ALA A 359 25.27 -21.50 -4.50
CA ALA A 359 24.94 -22.43 -5.58
C ALA A 359 26.18 -23.13 -6.13
N ASN A 360 26.06 -24.44 -6.42
CA ASN A 360 27.12 -25.23 -7.04
C ASN A 360 27.19 -25.03 -8.57
N VAL A 361 26.23 -24.29 -9.12
CA VAL A 361 26.10 -23.98 -10.55
C VAL A 361 25.97 -22.47 -10.73
N LYS A 362 26.27 -21.98 -11.91
CA LYS A 362 26.07 -20.57 -12.22
C LYS A 362 24.58 -20.23 -12.18
N VAL A 363 24.20 -19.16 -11.48
CA VAL A 363 22.82 -18.66 -11.39
C VAL A 363 22.74 -17.30 -12.04
N HIS A 364 21.66 -17.06 -12.80
CA HIS A 364 21.34 -15.75 -13.34
C HIS A 364 19.90 -15.39 -13.02
N PHE A 365 19.68 -14.16 -12.53
CA PHE A 365 18.37 -13.67 -12.12
C PHE A 365 17.77 -12.75 -13.20
N HIS A 366 16.55 -13.03 -13.60
CA HIS A 366 15.78 -12.24 -14.56
C HIS A 366 14.64 -11.52 -13.86
N PHE A 367 14.76 -10.22 -13.68
CA PHE A 367 13.76 -9.39 -13.02
C PHE A 367 12.77 -8.82 -14.04
N ALA A 368 11.56 -9.39 -14.11
CA ALA A 368 10.43 -8.87 -14.84
C ALA A 368 9.62 -7.96 -13.89
N LEU A 369 9.83 -6.64 -13.99
CA LEU A 369 9.41 -5.69 -12.95
C LEU A 369 8.24 -4.83 -13.41
N GLY A 370 7.07 -5.05 -12.82
CA GLY A 370 5.94 -4.13 -12.93
C GLY A 370 6.30 -2.74 -12.38
N GLN A 371 5.86 -1.69 -13.09
CA GLN A 371 6.07 -0.28 -12.75
C GLN A 371 7.53 0.23 -12.91
N SER A 372 8.43 -0.56 -13.43
CA SER A 372 9.80 -0.17 -13.75
C SER A 372 9.87 0.35 -15.19
N SER A 373 9.71 1.65 -15.40
CA SER A 373 9.67 2.25 -16.75
C SER A 373 10.32 3.63 -16.78
N GLY A 374 10.67 4.09 -17.98
CA GLY A 374 11.25 5.42 -18.20
C GLY A 374 12.49 5.66 -17.33
N VAL A 375 12.58 6.83 -16.72
CA VAL A 375 13.72 7.23 -15.86
C VAL A 375 13.81 6.42 -14.56
N THR A 376 12.75 5.72 -14.16
CA THR A 376 12.77 4.87 -12.96
C THR A 376 13.54 3.58 -13.22
N HIS A 377 13.49 3.03 -14.43
CA HIS A 377 14.10 1.74 -14.73
C HIS A 377 15.63 1.70 -14.51
N PRO A 378 16.45 2.63 -15.01
CA PRO A 378 17.90 2.64 -14.72
C PRO A 378 18.22 2.76 -13.23
N TYR A 379 17.33 3.39 -12.46
CA TYR A 379 17.48 3.53 -11.02
C TYR A 379 17.26 2.20 -10.30
N VAL A 380 16.21 1.46 -10.68
CA VAL A 380 15.92 0.11 -10.21
C VAL A 380 17.03 -0.85 -10.59
N GLU A 381 17.50 -0.79 -11.83
CA GLU A 381 18.59 -1.62 -12.33
C GLU A 381 19.89 -1.42 -11.53
N ARG A 382 20.27 -0.18 -11.22
CA ARG A 382 21.42 0.12 -10.35
C ARG A 382 21.31 -0.53 -8.98
N PHE A 383 20.13 -0.48 -8.36
CA PHE A 383 19.91 -1.08 -7.06
C PHE A 383 20.06 -2.61 -7.10
N ILE A 384 19.49 -3.28 -8.10
CA ILE A 384 19.64 -4.72 -8.29
C ILE A 384 21.12 -5.08 -8.52
N LYS A 385 21.80 -4.35 -9.41
CA LYS A 385 23.20 -4.60 -9.73
C LYS A 385 24.17 -4.33 -8.58
N SER A 386 23.80 -3.48 -7.61
CA SER A 386 24.63 -3.26 -6.41
C SER A 386 24.75 -4.53 -5.55
N TYR A 387 23.78 -5.45 -5.60
CA TYR A 387 23.81 -6.74 -4.91
C TYR A 387 24.29 -7.90 -5.79
N LEU A 388 23.87 -7.95 -7.03
CA LEU A 388 24.00 -9.13 -7.88
C LEU A 388 24.99 -8.95 -9.04
N GLY A 389 25.46 -7.74 -9.27
CA GLY A 389 26.43 -7.44 -10.35
C GLY A 389 25.90 -7.84 -11.72
N ASN A 390 26.71 -8.58 -12.47
CA ASN A 390 26.37 -9.06 -13.82
C ASN A 390 25.54 -10.35 -13.81
N ASP A 391 25.26 -10.93 -12.63
CA ASP A 391 24.43 -12.13 -12.51
C ASP A 391 22.93 -11.81 -12.47
N ALA A 392 22.55 -10.59 -12.80
CA ALA A 392 21.16 -10.17 -12.89
C ALA A 392 20.90 -9.30 -14.12
N THR A 393 19.72 -9.49 -14.71
CA THR A 393 19.16 -8.64 -15.77
C THR A 393 17.81 -8.11 -15.29
N ALA A 394 17.65 -6.79 -15.31
CA ALA A 394 16.36 -6.14 -15.02
C ALA A 394 15.70 -5.75 -16.35
N TYR A 395 14.46 -6.16 -16.53
CA TYR A 395 13.64 -5.79 -17.68
C TYR A 395 12.70 -4.66 -17.32
N PRO A 396 12.51 -3.67 -18.20
CA PRO A 396 11.50 -2.65 -17.98
C PRO A 396 10.09 -3.26 -17.98
N HIS A 397 9.13 -2.53 -17.44
CA HIS A 397 7.72 -2.93 -17.51
C HIS A 397 7.30 -3.17 -18.96
N ALA A 398 6.74 -4.33 -19.23
CA ALA A 398 6.27 -4.75 -20.53
C ALA A 398 4.82 -5.25 -20.45
N PRO A 399 4.06 -5.30 -21.55
CA PRO A 399 2.79 -6.00 -21.62
C PRO A 399 2.92 -7.47 -21.25
N TYR A 400 1.82 -8.07 -20.78
CA TYR A 400 1.79 -9.44 -20.24
C TYR A 400 2.31 -10.51 -21.23
N ASP A 401 2.08 -10.33 -22.52
CA ASP A 401 2.50 -11.23 -23.59
C ASP A 401 4.01 -11.21 -23.91
N GLN A 402 4.72 -10.26 -23.31
CA GLN A 402 6.19 -10.11 -23.47
C GLN A 402 6.97 -10.62 -22.25
N TYR A 403 6.31 -11.13 -21.23
CA TYR A 403 6.93 -11.69 -20.02
C TYR A 403 7.27 -13.18 -20.16
#